data_ebd437f25e701124e8810a2294c2dd44
#
_entry.id   ebd437f25e701124e8810a2294c2dd44
#
_cell.length_a   1.000
_cell.length_b   1.000
_cell.length_c   1.000
_cell.angle_alpha   90.00
_cell.angle_beta   90.00
_cell.angle_gamma   90.00
#
_symmetry.space_group_name_H-M   'P 1'
#
loop_
_entity.id
_entity.type
_entity.pdbx_description
1 polymer ?
#
loop_
_entity_poly.entity_id
_entity_poly.type
_entity_poly.pdbx_seq_one_letter_code
_entity_poly.pdbx_strand_id
1 'polypeptide(L)'
;MRPALCRGATGAPLRGSSPPCTKQLISERFGRGSRTVDLELETQIELLRDTKRKYECVLQLARALTHHFYSLVQTQHALGDAFSDLSQKSPELQEEFGCNAETQKLLCKNGETLLGAVNFFVSSINTLVNKTMEDTLMTVKQYETARLEYDAYRTDLEELSMGPRDASTLCRLDAAQSHFQSHKGKYEKLRADVAIKLKFLEENKIKVMHKQLLLFHNAVSAYFAGNQQQLAQTLRQFNIKLKTPGAEKPSWLEEQ
;
A
#
# COMPACT_ATOMS: atom_id res chain seq x y z
N MET A 1 46.81 31.31 -36.04
CA MET A 1 47.01 30.73 -34.72
C MET A 1 45.94 29.69 -34.51
N ARG A 2 46.30 28.41 -34.51
CA ARG A 2 45.37 27.28 -34.28
C ARG A 2 45.30 27.01 -32.76
N PRO A 3 44.09 26.78 -32.16
CA PRO A 3 44.02 26.39 -30.76
C PRO A 3 44.52 24.95 -30.59
N ALA A 4 45.35 24.73 -29.57
CA ALA A 4 45.93 23.46 -29.21
C ALA A 4 44.81 22.52 -28.70
N LEU A 5 44.58 21.43 -29.42
CA LEU A 5 43.76 20.31 -29.01
C LEU A 5 44.41 19.65 -27.77
N CYS A 6 43.78 19.74 -26.62
CA CYS A 6 44.10 18.89 -25.47
C CYS A 6 43.84 17.43 -25.88
N ARG A 7 44.90 16.69 -26.16
CA ARG A 7 44.84 15.23 -26.32
C ARG A 7 44.42 14.62 -25.00
N GLY A 8 43.38 13.79 -25.07
CA GLY A 8 42.87 13.05 -23.94
C GLY A 8 43.96 12.21 -23.26
N ALA A 9 44.34 12.59 -22.08
CA ALA A 9 45.02 11.72 -21.15
C ALA A 9 43.97 10.75 -20.60
N THR A 10 44.03 9.50 -21.09
CA THR A 10 43.43 8.36 -20.40
C THR A 10 44.15 8.21 -19.06
N GLY A 11 43.67 8.96 -18.06
CA GLY A 11 44.19 8.87 -16.70
C GLY A 11 43.77 7.53 -16.11
N ALA A 12 44.79 6.70 -15.87
CA ALA A 12 44.65 5.52 -15.02
C ALA A 12 44.02 5.95 -13.68
N PRO A 13 43.14 5.16 -13.08
CA PRO A 13 42.53 5.51 -11.78
C PRO A 13 43.66 5.57 -10.74
N LEU A 14 43.82 6.74 -10.12
CA LEU A 14 44.69 6.92 -8.97
C LEU A 14 44.26 5.94 -7.88
N ARG A 15 45.12 5.01 -7.53
CA ARG A 15 44.94 4.10 -6.39
C ARG A 15 44.63 4.94 -5.15
N GLY A 16 43.44 4.77 -4.57
CA GLY A 16 43.18 5.12 -3.20
C GLY A 16 42.05 6.13 -2.91
N SER A 17 41.33 6.72 -3.91
CA SER A 17 40.19 7.57 -3.62
C SER A 17 38.91 6.78 -3.71
N SER A 18 38.17 6.68 -2.61
CA SER A 18 36.78 6.20 -2.60
C SER A 18 35.93 7.02 -3.59
N PRO A 19 34.94 6.40 -4.29
CA PRO A 19 34.05 7.16 -5.16
C PRO A 19 33.45 8.36 -4.41
N PRO A 20 33.30 9.54 -5.05
CA PRO A 20 32.84 10.78 -4.38
C PRO A 20 31.55 10.57 -3.57
N CYS A 21 30.60 9.76 -4.06
CA CYS A 21 29.37 9.45 -3.36
C CYS A 21 29.58 8.66 -2.05
N THR A 22 30.60 7.78 -1.98
CA THR A 22 30.91 7.02 -0.74
C THR A 22 31.49 7.96 0.31
N LYS A 23 32.37 8.89 -0.09
CA LYS A 23 32.94 9.93 0.79
C LYS A 23 31.79 10.82 1.34
N GLN A 24 30.86 11.24 0.49
CA GLN A 24 29.72 12.07 0.87
C GLN A 24 28.79 11.35 1.86
N LEU A 25 28.42 10.08 1.60
CA LEU A 25 27.61 9.27 2.52
C LEU A 25 28.21 9.15 3.92
N ILE A 26 29.52 8.89 3.97
CA ILE A 26 30.26 8.79 5.25
C ILE A 26 30.29 10.15 5.94
N SER A 27 30.56 11.22 5.20
CA SER A 27 30.61 12.59 5.72
C SER A 27 29.25 13.04 6.30
N GLU A 28 28.13 12.77 5.60
CA GLU A 28 26.78 13.04 6.11
C GLU A 28 26.47 12.25 7.38
N ARG A 29 26.86 10.96 7.42
CA ARG A 29 26.63 10.10 8.59
C ARG A 29 27.38 10.56 9.84
N PHE A 30 28.53 11.21 9.67
CA PHE A 30 29.33 11.78 10.76
C PHE A 30 29.07 13.28 11.00
N GLY A 31 28.08 13.88 10.32
CA GLY A 31 27.74 15.29 10.49
C GLY A 31 28.80 16.28 10.02
N ARG A 32 29.72 15.86 9.14
CA ARG A 32 30.87 16.67 8.65
C ARG A 32 30.66 17.22 7.23
N GLY A 33 29.63 16.80 6.50
CA GLY A 33 29.35 17.24 5.13
C GLY A 33 28.15 18.19 5.05
N SER A 34 28.19 19.15 4.12
CA SER A 34 27.02 19.97 3.82
C SER A 34 26.01 19.15 3.02
N ARG A 35 24.85 18.86 3.62
CA ARG A 35 23.73 18.17 2.97
C ARG A 35 22.74 19.21 2.43
N THR A 36 22.31 19.03 1.20
CA THR A 36 21.17 19.79 0.66
C THR A 36 19.89 19.29 1.30
N VAL A 37 19.15 20.17 1.94
CA VAL A 37 17.91 19.87 2.68
C VAL A 37 16.74 20.60 2.03
N ASP A 38 15.68 19.85 1.70
CA ASP A 38 14.38 20.36 1.31
C ASP A 38 13.35 19.88 2.33
N LEU A 39 13.17 20.68 3.41
CA LEU A 39 12.33 20.31 4.56
C LEU A 39 10.89 20.00 4.16
N GLU A 40 10.32 20.75 3.23
CA GLU A 40 8.94 20.53 2.79
C GLU A 40 8.81 19.20 2.07
N LEU A 41 9.69 18.94 1.10
CA LEU A 41 9.67 17.69 0.32
C LEU A 41 10.00 16.48 1.20
N GLU A 42 10.99 16.58 2.10
CA GLU A 42 11.35 15.51 3.03
C GLU A 42 10.17 15.18 3.97
N THR A 43 9.44 16.19 4.47
CA THR A 43 8.24 15.97 5.30
C THR A 43 7.16 15.23 4.53
N GLN A 44 6.91 15.59 3.26
CA GLN A 44 5.91 14.92 2.42
C GLN A 44 6.33 13.47 2.11
N ILE A 45 7.61 13.21 1.90
CA ILE A 45 8.16 11.86 1.68
C ILE A 45 7.96 10.98 2.94
N GLU A 46 8.25 11.49 4.13
CA GLU A 46 8.03 10.75 5.37
C GLU A 46 6.54 10.49 5.61
N LEU A 47 5.67 11.47 5.32
CA LEU A 47 4.22 11.28 5.38
C LEU A 47 3.75 10.18 4.42
N LEU A 48 4.31 10.12 3.20
CA LEU A 48 4.01 9.04 2.26
C LEU A 48 4.43 7.67 2.82
N ARG A 49 5.62 7.56 3.40
CA ARG A 49 6.12 6.31 4.00
C ARG A 49 5.22 5.82 5.13
N ASP A 50 4.83 6.74 6.03
CA ASP A 50 3.92 6.42 7.14
C ASP A 50 2.52 6.03 6.64
N THR A 51 1.98 6.80 5.70
CA THR A 51 0.69 6.51 5.06
C THR A 51 0.70 5.13 4.41
N LYS A 52 1.75 4.79 3.64
CA LYS A 52 1.88 3.48 3.01
C LYS A 52 1.81 2.35 4.03
N ARG A 53 2.56 2.44 5.13
CA ARG A 53 2.51 1.44 6.22
C ARG A 53 1.10 1.25 6.79
N LYS A 54 0.37 2.34 7.02
CA LYS A 54 -1.02 2.29 7.52
C LYS A 54 -1.96 1.61 6.52
N TYR A 55 -1.82 1.92 5.24
CA TYR A 55 -2.62 1.29 4.17
C TYR A 55 -2.26 -0.18 3.94
N GLU A 56 -0.99 -0.57 4.10
CA GLU A 56 -0.56 -1.97 4.11
C GLU A 56 -1.24 -2.76 5.23
N CYS A 57 -1.35 -2.18 6.43
CA CYS A 57 -2.08 -2.79 7.54
C CYS A 57 -3.57 -2.99 7.19
N VAL A 58 -4.23 -1.95 6.65
CA VAL A 58 -5.64 -2.05 6.19
C VAL A 58 -5.79 -3.15 5.13
N LEU A 59 -4.87 -3.22 4.16
CA LEU A 59 -4.88 -4.24 3.12
C LEU A 59 -4.74 -5.66 3.69
N GLN A 60 -3.84 -5.86 4.65
CA GLN A 60 -3.66 -7.16 5.32
C GLN A 60 -4.92 -7.56 6.08
N LEU A 61 -5.51 -6.65 6.85
CA LEU A 61 -6.74 -6.92 7.62
C LEU A 61 -7.93 -7.19 6.70
N ALA A 62 -8.06 -6.45 5.59
CA ALA A 62 -9.12 -6.69 4.61
C ALA A 62 -8.97 -8.05 3.91
N ARG A 63 -7.74 -8.50 3.61
CA ARG A 63 -7.46 -9.85 3.10
C ARG A 63 -7.84 -10.93 4.12
N ALA A 64 -7.49 -10.73 5.38
CA ALA A 64 -7.84 -11.66 6.45
C ALA A 64 -9.37 -11.75 6.62
N LEU A 65 -10.07 -10.61 6.60
CA LEU A 65 -11.54 -10.55 6.61
C LEU A 65 -12.13 -11.35 5.45
N THR A 66 -11.63 -11.14 4.22
CA THR A 66 -12.08 -11.89 3.04
C THR A 66 -11.90 -13.40 3.23
N HIS A 67 -10.75 -13.83 3.74
CA HIS A 67 -10.46 -15.24 3.95
C HIS A 67 -11.38 -15.88 4.99
N HIS A 68 -11.54 -15.23 6.15
CA HIS A 68 -12.43 -15.73 7.20
C HIS A 68 -13.89 -15.75 6.77
N PHE A 69 -14.32 -14.71 6.06
CA PHE A 69 -15.68 -14.63 5.55
C PHE A 69 -15.97 -15.67 4.45
N TYR A 70 -14.99 -15.93 3.57
CA TYR A 70 -15.07 -17.03 2.61
C TYR A 70 -15.25 -18.38 3.32
N SER A 71 -14.43 -18.64 4.35
CA SER A 71 -14.54 -19.88 5.16
C SER A 71 -15.90 -19.99 5.83
N LEU A 72 -16.46 -18.88 6.33
CA LEU A 72 -17.79 -18.83 6.90
C LEU A 72 -18.84 -19.25 5.87
N VAL A 73 -18.84 -18.66 4.67
CA VAL A 73 -19.80 -18.99 3.60
C VAL A 73 -19.70 -20.45 3.19
N GLN A 74 -18.49 -21.01 3.08
CA GLN A 74 -18.30 -22.44 2.76
C GLN A 74 -18.86 -23.35 3.87
N THR A 75 -18.65 -22.99 5.13
CA THR A 75 -19.19 -23.74 6.27
C THR A 75 -20.73 -23.67 6.31
N GLN A 76 -21.31 -22.51 6.05
CA GLN A 76 -22.77 -22.34 5.98
C GLN A 76 -23.36 -23.19 4.84
N HIS A 77 -22.67 -23.25 3.67
CA HIS A 77 -23.11 -24.09 2.55
C HIS A 77 -23.15 -25.57 2.97
N ALA A 78 -22.06 -26.08 3.54
CA ALA A 78 -21.98 -27.46 4.01
C ALA A 78 -23.04 -27.78 5.09
N LEU A 79 -23.29 -26.83 6.00
CA LEU A 79 -24.33 -26.95 7.02
C LEU A 79 -25.73 -26.98 6.40
N GLY A 80 -25.99 -26.16 5.40
CA GLY A 80 -27.25 -26.16 4.64
C GLY A 80 -27.52 -27.50 3.94
N ASP A 81 -26.48 -28.09 3.33
CA ASP A 81 -26.58 -29.40 2.70
C ASP A 81 -26.87 -30.52 3.71
N ALA A 82 -26.19 -30.47 4.88
CA ALA A 82 -26.43 -31.42 5.97
C ALA A 82 -27.85 -31.34 6.52
N PHE A 83 -28.37 -30.12 6.71
CA PHE A 83 -29.76 -29.93 7.11
C PHE A 83 -30.75 -30.41 6.05
N SER A 84 -30.46 -30.17 4.76
CA SER A 84 -31.28 -30.67 3.67
C SER A 84 -31.36 -32.20 3.62
N ASP A 85 -30.23 -32.89 3.86
CA ASP A 85 -30.21 -34.35 3.95
C ASP A 85 -31.01 -34.88 5.16
N LEU A 86 -30.88 -34.25 6.31
CA LEU A 86 -31.64 -34.61 7.52
C LEU A 86 -33.15 -34.35 7.37
N SER A 87 -33.55 -33.31 6.68
CA SER A 87 -34.97 -33.02 6.45
C SER A 87 -35.66 -34.13 5.66
N GLN A 88 -34.94 -34.86 4.82
CA GLN A 88 -35.46 -36.00 4.07
C GLN A 88 -35.52 -37.30 4.89
N LYS A 89 -34.70 -37.41 5.93
CA LYS A 89 -34.52 -38.64 6.71
C LYS A 89 -35.26 -38.62 8.06
N SER A 90 -35.72 -37.44 8.50
CA SER A 90 -36.35 -37.26 9.81
C SER A 90 -37.75 -36.64 9.64
N PRO A 91 -38.77 -37.43 9.44
CA PRO A 91 -40.16 -36.93 9.22
C PRO A 91 -40.66 -36.03 10.33
N GLU A 92 -40.28 -36.28 11.58
CA GLU A 92 -40.71 -35.50 12.75
C GLU A 92 -40.11 -34.09 12.81
N LEU A 93 -38.97 -33.86 12.15
CA LEU A 93 -38.23 -32.59 12.12
C LEU A 93 -38.02 -32.07 10.71
N GLN A 94 -38.81 -32.56 9.75
CA GLN A 94 -38.68 -32.22 8.33
C GLN A 94 -38.78 -30.71 8.07
N GLU A 95 -39.76 -30.06 8.74
CA GLU A 95 -39.97 -28.63 8.56
C GLU A 95 -38.86 -27.80 9.17
N GLU A 96 -38.37 -28.14 10.38
CA GLU A 96 -37.30 -27.42 11.06
C GLU A 96 -35.95 -27.56 10.32
N PHE A 97 -35.62 -28.77 9.88
CA PHE A 97 -34.43 -28.98 9.08
C PHE A 97 -34.52 -28.28 7.70
N GLY A 98 -35.68 -28.35 7.05
CA GLY A 98 -35.97 -27.67 5.78
C GLY A 98 -35.81 -26.15 5.89
N CYS A 99 -36.40 -25.57 6.96
CA CYS A 99 -36.28 -24.14 7.25
C CYS A 99 -34.80 -23.73 7.44
N ASN A 100 -34.04 -24.47 8.23
CA ASN A 100 -32.64 -24.17 8.47
C ASN A 100 -31.78 -24.35 7.23
N ALA A 101 -32.03 -25.38 6.41
CA ALA A 101 -31.37 -25.59 5.14
C ALA A 101 -31.59 -24.42 4.18
N GLU A 102 -32.84 -23.96 4.02
CA GLU A 102 -33.14 -22.81 3.16
C GLU A 102 -32.51 -21.51 3.69
N THR A 103 -32.57 -21.32 5.02
CA THR A 103 -31.87 -20.18 5.68
C THR A 103 -30.39 -20.13 5.31
N GLN A 104 -29.65 -21.25 5.46
CA GLN A 104 -28.21 -21.29 5.15
C GLN A 104 -27.96 -20.98 3.67
N LYS A 105 -28.77 -21.51 2.73
CA LYS A 105 -28.63 -21.21 1.31
C LYS A 105 -28.80 -19.72 1.00
N LEU A 106 -29.78 -19.07 1.60
CA LEU A 106 -30.03 -17.63 1.42
C LEU A 106 -28.87 -16.79 2.01
N LEU A 107 -28.39 -17.15 3.20
CA LEU A 107 -27.24 -16.49 3.82
C LEU A 107 -25.96 -16.64 2.97
N CYS A 108 -25.71 -17.82 2.37
CA CYS A 108 -24.60 -18.06 1.45
C CYS A 108 -24.66 -17.13 0.24
N LYS A 109 -25.83 -17.02 -0.42
CA LYS A 109 -26.00 -16.16 -1.60
C LYS A 109 -25.68 -14.68 -1.30
N ASN A 110 -26.17 -14.17 -0.17
CA ASN A 110 -25.84 -12.82 0.27
C ASN A 110 -24.36 -12.69 0.65
N GLY A 111 -23.78 -13.73 1.27
CA GLY A 111 -22.38 -13.81 1.62
C GLY A 111 -21.45 -13.75 0.40
N GLU A 112 -21.76 -14.47 -0.66
CA GLU A 112 -21.03 -14.42 -1.93
C GLU A 112 -21.04 -13.02 -2.56
N THR A 113 -22.17 -12.34 -2.49
CA THR A 113 -22.32 -10.96 -2.97
C THR A 113 -21.41 -10.01 -2.18
N LEU A 114 -21.41 -10.13 -0.84
CA LEU A 114 -20.51 -9.35 0.02
C LEU A 114 -19.03 -9.67 -0.27
N LEU A 115 -18.69 -10.95 -0.44
CA LEU A 115 -17.32 -11.35 -0.80
C LEU A 115 -16.84 -10.70 -2.10
N GLY A 116 -17.70 -10.63 -3.11
CA GLY A 116 -17.40 -9.92 -4.36
C GLY A 116 -17.03 -8.45 -4.12
N ALA A 117 -17.81 -7.75 -3.30
CA ALA A 117 -17.58 -6.35 -2.97
C ALA A 117 -16.31 -6.15 -2.13
N VAL A 118 -16.05 -7.01 -1.14
CA VAL A 118 -14.84 -6.95 -0.31
C VAL A 118 -13.59 -7.25 -1.15
N ASN A 119 -13.64 -8.21 -2.06
CA ASN A 119 -12.54 -8.50 -3.00
C ASN A 119 -12.23 -7.32 -3.90
N PHE A 120 -13.25 -6.59 -4.37
CA PHE A 120 -13.05 -5.36 -5.14
C PHE A 120 -12.37 -4.27 -4.32
N PHE A 121 -12.78 -4.09 -3.06
CA PHE A 121 -12.12 -3.19 -2.11
C PHE A 121 -10.64 -3.55 -1.91
N VAL A 122 -10.34 -4.83 -1.63
CA VAL A 122 -8.97 -5.36 -1.47
C VAL A 122 -8.14 -5.09 -2.72
N SER A 123 -8.67 -5.38 -3.91
CA SER A 123 -7.97 -5.15 -5.19
C SER A 123 -7.64 -3.68 -5.41
N SER A 124 -8.57 -2.78 -5.08
CA SER A 124 -8.39 -1.33 -5.24
C SER A 124 -7.31 -0.79 -4.30
N ILE A 125 -7.31 -1.20 -3.01
CA ILE A 125 -6.27 -0.82 -2.06
C ILE A 125 -4.91 -1.43 -2.45
N ASN A 126 -4.89 -2.68 -2.89
CA ASN A 126 -3.67 -3.33 -3.36
C ASN A 126 -3.02 -2.55 -4.52
N THR A 127 -3.83 -2.06 -5.47
CA THR A 127 -3.33 -1.22 -6.57
C THR A 127 -2.76 0.10 -6.04
N LEU A 128 -3.46 0.75 -5.11
CA LEU A 128 -3.00 2.01 -4.52
C LEU A 128 -1.66 1.83 -3.78
N VAL A 129 -1.54 0.80 -2.94
CA VAL A 129 -0.36 0.55 -2.09
C VAL A 129 0.82 0.01 -2.91
N ASN A 130 0.62 -1.09 -3.63
CA ASN A 130 1.70 -1.88 -4.22
C ASN A 130 2.06 -1.46 -5.65
N LYS A 131 1.28 -0.54 -6.27
CA LYS A 131 1.62 0.04 -7.56
C LYS A 131 1.84 1.54 -7.45
N THR A 132 0.82 2.30 -7.08
CA THR A 132 0.88 3.77 -7.16
C THR A 132 1.82 4.38 -6.11
N MET A 133 1.71 3.97 -4.84
CA MET A 133 2.62 4.44 -3.79
C MET A 133 4.05 3.93 -4.00
N GLU A 134 4.21 2.67 -4.42
CA GLU A 134 5.53 2.09 -4.67
C GLU A 134 6.24 2.77 -5.84
N ASP A 135 5.54 3.06 -6.96
CA ASP A 135 6.12 3.81 -8.08
C ASP A 135 6.60 5.20 -7.64
N THR A 136 5.83 5.89 -6.79
CA THR A 136 6.25 7.18 -6.23
C THR A 136 7.49 7.03 -5.35
N LEU A 137 7.56 6.01 -4.49
CA LEU A 137 8.72 5.74 -3.64
C LEU A 137 9.97 5.33 -4.45
N MET A 138 9.80 4.66 -5.59
CA MET A 138 10.91 4.40 -6.51
C MET A 138 11.50 5.71 -7.06
N THR A 139 10.65 6.68 -7.42
CA THR A 139 11.13 8.01 -7.86
C THR A 139 11.80 8.76 -6.71
N VAL A 140 11.30 8.65 -5.48
CA VAL A 140 11.95 9.18 -4.27
C VAL A 140 13.35 8.61 -4.09
N LYS A 141 13.55 7.30 -4.25
CA LYS A 141 14.89 6.68 -4.16
C LYS A 141 15.85 7.25 -5.23
N GLN A 142 15.35 7.47 -6.44
CA GLN A 142 16.15 8.10 -7.50
C GLN A 142 16.54 9.54 -7.16
N TYR A 143 15.60 10.30 -6.61
CA TYR A 143 15.84 11.66 -6.11
C TYR A 143 16.88 11.68 -4.98
N GLU A 144 16.76 10.81 -3.98
CA GLU A 144 17.72 10.72 -2.87
C GLU A 144 19.13 10.37 -3.36
N THR A 145 19.24 9.49 -4.36
CA THR A 145 20.52 9.17 -5.02
C THR A 145 21.07 10.38 -5.75
N ALA A 146 20.25 11.07 -6.55
CA ALA A 146 20.69 12.24 -7.30
C ALA A 146 21.07 13.41 -6.38
N ARG A 147 20.39 13.60 -5.24
CA ARG A 147 20.78 14.56 -4.21
C ARG A 147 22.18 14.26 -3.67
N LEU A 148 22.43 12.99 -3.35
CA LEU A 148 23.74 12.57 -2.85
C LEU A 148 24.85 12.79 -3.88
N GLU A 149 24.60 12.47 -5.16
CA GLU A 149 25.53 12.75 -6.26
C GLU A 149 25.77 14.25 -6.39
N TYR A 150 24.73 15.05 -6.40
CA TYR A 150 24.82 16.52 -6.46
C TYR A 150 25.67 17.10 -5.33
N ASP A 151 25.42 16.68 -4.09
CA ASP A 151 26.16 17.15 -2.91
C ASP A 151 27.64 16.72 -2.99
N ALA A 152 27.93 15.50 -3.47
CA ALA A 152 29.30 15.02 -3.64
C ALA A 152 30.08 15.85 -4.65
N TYR A 153 29.51 16.09 -5.85
CA TYR A 153 30.18 16.89 -6.88
C TYR A 153 30.26 18.37 -6.54
N ARG A 154 29.34 18.91 -5.74
CA ARG A 154 29.43 20.24 -5.18
C ARG A 154 30.65 20.36 -4.25
N THR A 155 30.81 19.42 -3.32
CA THR A 155 31.94 19.39 -2.38
C THR A 155 33.25 19.25 -3.10
N ASP A 156 33.34 18.34 -4.09
CA ASP A 156 34.56 18.18 -4.91
C ASP A 156 34.92 19.45 -5.67
N LEU A 157 33.94 20.17 -6.23
CA LEU A 157 34.17 21.45 -6.91
C LEU A 157 34.66 22.53 -5.93
N GLU A 158 34.03 22.62 -4.74
CA GLU A 158 34.44 23.54 -3.67
C GLU A 158 35.89 23.27 -3.24
N GLU A 159 36.25 21.99 -2.97
CA GLU A 159 37.60 21.60 -2.58
C GLU A 159 38.66 21.96 -3.68
N LEU A 160 38.35 21.70 -4.95
CA LEU A 160 39.21 22.05 -6.08
C LEU A 160 39.36 23.57 -6.27
N SER A 161 38.30 24.33 -6.00
CA SER A 161 38.34 25.79 -6.16
C SER A 161 39.22 26.51 -5.13
N MET A 162 39.46 25.89 -3.96
CA MET A 162 40.32 26.37 -2.88
C MET A 162 41.79 26.03 -3.10
N GLY A 163 42.11 25.15 -4.08
CA GLY A 163 43.47 24.71 -4.40
C GLY A 163 44.30 25.72 -5.20
N PRO A 164 45.62 25.44 -5.40
CA PRO A 164 46.50 26.28 -6.20
C PRO A 164 46.04 26.34 -7.66
N ARG A 165 46.13 27.52 -8.30
CA ARG A 165 45.68 27.76 -9.68
C ARG A 165 46.80 27.51 -10.68
N ASP A 166 47.23 26.28 -10.86
CA ASP A 166 48.10 25.89 -11.95
C ASP A 166 47.32 25.40 -13.19
N ALA A 167 48.00 25.24 -14.34
CA ALA A 167 47.33 24.84 -15.58
C ALA A 167 46.64 23.46 -15.48
N SER A 168 47.16 22.54 -14.67
CA SER A 168 46.60 21.22 -14.45
C SER A 168 45.32 21.29 -13.59
N THR A 169 45.33 22.14 -12.59
CA THR A 169 44.17 22.39 -11.70
C THR A 169 43.05 23.10 -12.44
N LEU A 170 43.38 24.03 -13.35
CA LEU A 170 42.35 24.70 -14.18
C LEU A 170 41.58 23.71 -15.08
N CYS A 171 42.27 22.78 -15.76
CA CYS A 171 41.64 21.75 -16.58
C CYS A 171 40.74 20.82 -15.73
N ARG A 172 41.18 20.46 -14.53
CA ARG A 172 40.41 19.65 -13.59
C ARG A 172 39.18 20.42 -13.05
N LEU A 173 39.31 21.71 -12.84
CA LEU A 173 38.22 22.58 -12.39
C LEU A 173 37.12 22.69 -13.46
N ASP A 174 37.48 22.85 -14.74
CA ASP A 174 36.52 22.87 -15.84
C ASP A 174 35.74 21.54 -15.96
N ALA A 175 36.44 20.42 -15.82
CA ALA A 175 35.81 19.09 -15.80
C ALA A 175 34.87 18.93 -14.59
N ALA A 176 35.30 19.32 -13.39
CA ALA A 176 34.47 19.27 -12.17
C ALA A 176 33.27 20.17 -12.28
N GLN A 177 33.39 21.37 -12.87
CA GLN A 177 32.27 22.28 -13.14
C GLN A 177 31.25 21.65 -14.09
N SER A 178 31.68 20.97 -15.14
CA SER A 178 30.80 20.27 -16.08
C SER A 178 30.04 19.13 -15.39
N HIS A 179 30.70 18.32 -14.59
CA HIS A 179 30.11 17.24 -13.81
C HIS A 179 29.06 17.79 -12.82
N PHE A 180 29.43 18.83 -12.07
CA PHE A 180 28.53 19.50 -11.13
C PHE A 180 27.25 19.98 -11.81
N GLN A 181 27.33 20.66 -12.97
CA GLN A 181 26.17 21.16 -13.70
C GLN A 181 25.27 20.02 -14.17
N SER A 182 25.85 18.91 -14.65
CA SER A 182 25.11 17.71 -15.06
C SER A 182 24.32 17.11 -13.89
N HIS A 183 24.96 16.90 -12.73
CA HIS A 183 24.31 16.32 -11.55
C HIS A 183 23.32 17.28 -10.91
N LYS A 184 23.55 18.61 -10.96
CA LYS A 184 22.60 19.62 -10.56
C LYS A 184 21.30 19.53 -11.37
N GLY A 185 21.41 19.48 -12.70
CA GLY A 185 20.24 19.35 -13.57
C GLY A 185 19.43 18.06 -13.33
N LYS A 186 20.12 16.92 -13.08
CA LYS A 186 19.49 15.64 -12.73
C LYS A 186 18.75 15.74 -11.39
N TYR A 187 19.38 16.32 -10.37
CA TYR A 187 18.78 16.54 -9.06
C TYR A 187 17.53 17.43 -9.13
N GLU A 188 17.63 18.60 -9.78
CA GLU A 188 16.51 19.54 -9.91
C GLU A 188 15.31 18.92 -10.64
N LYS A 189 15.57 18.15 -11.71
CA LYS A 189 14.54 17.42 -12.43
C LYS A 189 13.83 16.40 -11.53
N LEU A 190 14.58 15.53 -10.87
CA LEU A 190 14.01 14.49 -10.01
C LEU A 190 13.29 15.08 -8.79
N ARG A 191 13.77 16.19 -8.25
CA ARG A 191 13.08 16.96 -7.21
C ARG A 191 11.70 17.41 -7.68
N ALA A 192 11.61 17.98 -8.87
CA ALA A 192 10.33 18.41 -9.47
C ALA A 192 9.42 17.21 -9.75
N ASP A 193 9.95 16.11 -10.29
CA ASP A 193 9.20 14.88 -10.58
C ASP A 193 8.59 14.28 -9.32
N VAL A 194 9.34 14.23 -8.21
CA VAL A 194 8.85 13.74 -6.91
C VAL A 194 7.73 14.64 -6.39
N ALA A 195 7.90 15.97 -6.40
CA ALA A 195 6.87 16.91 -5.94
C ALA A 195 5.55 16.76 -6.70
N ILE A 196 5.63 16.62 -8.03
CA ILE A 196 4.47 16.39 -8.89
C ILE A 196 3.81 15.04 -8.58
N LYS A 197 4.59 13.97 -8.46
CA LYS A 197 4.07 12.63 -8.15
C LYS A 197 3.40 12.58 -6.79
N LEU A 198 3.98 13.21 -5.77
CA LEU A 198 3.38 13.30 -4.42
C LEU A 198 2.01 13.99 -4.46
N LYS A 199 1.89 15.11 -5.17
CA LYS A 199 0.62 15.83 -5.33
C LYS A 199 -0.43 14.95 -6.01
N PHE A 200 -0.11 14.34 -7.16
CA PHE A 200 -1.04 13.46 -7.87
C PHE A 200 -1.43 12.23 -7.06
N LEU A 201 -0.48 11.65 -6.34
CA LEU A 201 -0.75 10.52 -5.46
C LEU A 201 -1.74 10.89 -4.35
N GLU A 202 -1.57 12.04 -3.71
CA GLU A 202 -2.47 12.51 -2.64
C GLU A 202 -3.90 12.70 -3.15
N GLU A 203 -4.05 13.38 -4.30
CA GLU A 203 -5.36 13.58 -4.93
C GLU A 203 -6.03 12.25 -5.33
N ASN A 204 -5.26 11.33 -5.92
CA ASN A 204 -5.75 10.03 -6.33
C ASN A 204 -6.14 9.17 -5.13
N LYS A 205 -5.32 9.15 -4.08
CA LYS A 205 -5.57 8.44 -2.82
C LYS A 205 -6.91 8.85 -2.22
N ILE A 206 -7.16 10.16 -2.11
CA ILE A 206 -8.41 10.69 -1.54
C ILE A 206 -9.61 10.22 -2.38
N LYS A 207 -9.56 10.39 -3.71
CA LYS A 207 -10.65 10.00 -4.63
C LYS A 207 -10.94 8.50 -4.56
N VAL A 208 -9.90 7.68 -4.62
CA VAL A 208 -10.04 6.22 -4.56
C VAL A 208 -10.62 5.79 -3.23
N MET A 209 -10.07 6.27 -2.12
CA MET A 209 -10.50 5.84 -0.79
C MET A 209 -11.90 6.31 -0.45
N HIS A 210 -12.26 7.53 -0.80
CA HIS A 210 -13.64 8.00 -0.60
C HIS A 210 -14.66 7.07 -1.28
N LYS A 211 -14.44 6.74 -2.56
CA LYS A 211 -15.32 5.82 -3.30
C LYS A 211 -15.33 4.42 -2.70
N GLN A 212 -14.16 3.89 -2.36
CA GLN A 212 -14.04 2.51 -1.87
C GLN A 212 -14.65 2.33 -0.49
N LEU A 213 -14.50 3.29 0.42
CA LEU A 213 -15.09 3.24 1.76
C LEU A 213 -16.63 3.29 1.69
N LEU A 214 -17.19 4.13 0.82
CA LEU A 214 -18.65 4.17 0.60
C LEU A 214 -19.17 2.85 0.04
N LEU A 215 -18.51 2.28 -0.99
CA LEU A 215 -18.92 1.01 -1.57
C LEU A 215 -18.81 -0.14 -0.56
N PHE A 216 -17.75 -0.18 0.23
CA PHE A 216 -17.57 -1.17 1.29
C PHE A 216 -18.67 -1.07 2.34
N HIS A 217 -18.95 0.14 2.85
CA HIS A 217 -20.03 0.37 3.81
C HIS A 217 -21.40 -0.06 3.26
N ASN A 218 -21.71 0.32 2.01
CA ASN A 218 -22.98 -0.05 1.37
C ASN A 218 -23.12 -1.57 1.21
N ALA A 219 -22.03 -2.26 0.84
CA ALA A 219 -22.04 -3.71 0.71
C ALA A 219 -22.31 -4.42 2.06
N VAL A 220 -21.67 -3.95 3.13
CA VAL A 220 -21.90 -4.47 4.49
C VAL A 220 -23.35 -4.21 4.93
N SER A 221 -23.86 -2.99 4.74
CA SER A 221 -25.23 -2.64 5.08
C SER A 221 -26.25 -3.48 4.32
N ALA A 222 -26.05 -3.66 3.01
CA ALA A 222 -26.92 -4.49 2.17
C ALA A 222 -26.92 -5.97 2.60
N TYR A 223 -25.77 -6.51 2.99
CA TYR A 223 -25.64 -7.87 3.50
C TYR A 223 -26.51 -8.08 4.76
N PHE A 224 -26.37 -7.21 5.75
CA PHE A 224 -27.13 -7.36 7.00
C PHE A 224 -28.64 -7.11 6.80
N ALA A 225 -29.02 -6.08 6.04
CA ALA A 225 -30.42 -5.80 5.75
C ALA A 225 -31.07 -6.92 4.93
N GLY A 226 -30.40 -7.43 3.90
CA GLY A 226 -30.89 -8.56 3.09
C GLY A 226 -31.05 -9.84 3.91
N ASN A 227 -30.08 -10.15 4.77
CA ASN A 227 -30.18 -11.31 5.67
C ASN A 227 -31.34 -11.18 6.65
N GLN A 228 -31.53 -10.02 7.26
CA GLN A 228 -32.68 -9.79 8.17
C GLN A 228 -34.02 -10.02 7.46
N GLN A 229 -34.17 -9.49 6.26
CA GLN A 229 -35.40 -9.64 5.47
C GLN A 229 -35.64 -11.11 5.11
N GLN A 230 -34.60 -11.83 4.68
CA GLN A 230 -34.73 -13.25 4.30
C GLN A 230 -35.00 -14.15 5.50
N LEU A 231 -34.35 -13.94 6.64
CA LEU A 231 -34.64 -14.66 7.87
C LEU A 231 -36.11 -14.47 8.30
N ALA A 232 -36.63 -13.25 8.25
CA ALA A 232 -38.04 -12.97 8.57
C ALA A 232 -38.99 -13.66 7.59
N GLN A 233 -38.62 -13.74 6.30
CA GLN A 233 -39.42 -14.42 5.28
C GLN A 233 -39.44 -15.95 5.50
N THR A 234 -38.29 -16.56 5.77
CA THR A 234 -38.15 -18.01 6.03
C THR A 234 -39.00 -18.41 7.24
N LEU A 235 -38.91 -17.65 8.34
CA LEU A 235 -39.74 -17.92 9.54
C LEU A 235 -41.23 -17.89 9.26
N ARG A 236 -41.72 -16.98 8.42
CA ARG A 236 -43.12 -16.93 8.00
C ARG A 236 -43.52 -18.12 7.12
N GLN A 237 -42.63 -18.49 6.19
CA GLN A 237 -42.86 -19.60 5.24
C GLN A 237 -43.02 -20.93 5.96
N PHE A 238 -42.22 -21.20 6.99
CA PHE A 238 -42.27 -22.41 7.78
C PHE A 238 -43.14 -22.28 9.04
N ASN A 239 -43.88 -21.17 9.22
CA ASN A 239 -44.76 -20.91 10.36
C ASN A 239 -44.10 -21.08 11.74
N ILE A 240 -42.78 -20.87 11.82
CA ILE A 240 -42.02 -20.99 13.03
C ILE A 240 -42.21 -19.73 13.88
N LYS A 241 -42.63 -19.91 15.14
CA LYS A 241 -42.69 -18.81 16.11
C LYS A 241 -41.36 -18.61 16.77
N LEU A 242 -40.75 -17.42 16.56
CA LEU A 242 -39.56 -17.05 17.30
C LEU A 242 -39.88 -16.89 18.78
N LYS A 243 -39.13 -17.62 19.62
CA LYS A 243 -39.06 -17.36 21.05
C LYS A 243 -37.90 -16.39 21.32
N THR A 244 -38.09 -15.51 22.30
CA THR A 244 -37.04 -14.56 22.70
C THR A 244 -35.84 -15.35 23.23
N PRO A 245 -34.59 -15.10 22.76
CA PRO A 245 -33.43 -15.79 23.29
C PRO A 245 -33.31 -15.61 24.81
N GLY A 246 -33.25 -16.71 25.55
CA GLY A 246 -33.17 -16.71 27.02
C GLY A 246 -34.52 -16.74 27.74
N ALA A 247 -35.66 -16.81 27.03
CA ALA A 247 -36.98 -16.87 27.65
C ALA A 247 -37.37 -18.28 28.18
N GLU A 248 -36.69 -19.33 27.74
CA GLU A 248 -36.90 -20.69 28.26
C GLU A 248 -35.57 -21.27 28.81
N LYS A 249 -35.58 -21.71 30.06
CA LYS A 249 -34.58 -22.65 30.56
C LYS A 249 -34.76 -23.95 29.79
N PRO A 250 -33.70 -24.61 29.32
CA PRO A 250 -33.83 -25.94 28.73
C PRO A 250 -34.52 -26.90 29.73
N SER A 251 -35.57 -27.61 29.30
CA SER A 251 -36.39 -28.45 30.13
C SER A 251 -35.59 -29.57 30.91
N TRP A 252 -34.41 -29.96 30.38
CA TRP A 252 -33.49 -30.92 31.02
C TRP A 252 -32.70 -30.31 32.18
N LEU A 253 -32.71 -28.98 32.40
CA LEU A 253 -32.11 -28.32 33.58
C LEU A 253 -33.10 -28.19 34.75
N GLU A 254 -34.37 -28.53 34.57
CA GLU A 254 -35.42 -28.44 35.61
C GLU A 254 -35.55 -29.73 36.42
N GLU A 255 -34.90 -30.81 36.03
CA GLU A 255 -34.97 -32.15 36.72
C GLU A 255 -33.76 -32.45 37.62
N GLN A 256 -33.03 -31.45 38.10
CA GLN A 256 -31.99 -31.65 39.11
C GLN A 256 -32.26 -30.89 40.40
#